data_48d3ec637af532ec3bb20b67bb0ca45f
#
_entry.id   48d3ec637af532ec3bb20b67bb0ca45f
#
_cell.length_a   1.000
_cell.length_b   1.000
_cell.length_c   1.000
_cell.angle_alpha   90.00
_cell.angle_beta   90.00
_cell.angle_gamma   90.00
#
_symmetry.space_group_name_H-M   'P 1'
#
loop_
_entity.id
_entity.type
_entity.pdbx_description
1 polymer ?
#
loop_
_entity_poly.entity_id
_entity_poly.type
_entity_poly.pdbx_seq_one_letter_code
_entity_poly.pdbx_strand_id
1 'polypeptide(L)'
;MSRNDVQTTNEERTIKRGRGNSIDNKQTRNYMAQENVKEFSKEFMPKALTGRPYRWNDINQLIDEIGDYLDLCTRTNVIPTITSLATWLHCNRDTIYEHANNINSPFSGVLKNVINICHSYLENGAVDGKVNGVLYMFLSKNYFGLKDDKNITVTPATNENINTPATMDALQQQIEEENITNADYTMND
;
A
#
# COMPACT_ATOMS: atom_id res chain seq x y z
N MET A 1 28.06 -34.17 -53.54
CA MET A 1 27.78 -34.33 -52.11
C MET A 1 27.85 -32.95 -51.46
N SER A 2 26.73 -32.37 -51.24
CA SER A 2 26.54 -30.96 -50.82
C SER A 2 26.46 -30.89 -49.30
N ARG A 3 27.33 -30.11 -48.69
CA ARG A 3 27.29 -29.76 -47.27
C ARG A 3 26.31 -28.58 -47.13
N ASN A 4 25.20 -28.79 -46.43
CA ASN A 4 24.31 -27.74 -46.01
C ASN A 4 24.92 -27.05 -44.78
N ASP A 5 25.45 -25.87 -44.98
CA ASP A 5 25.85 -24.94 -43.94
C ASP A 5 24.56 -24.30 -43.35
N VAL A 6 24.18 -24.75 -42.16
CA VAL A 6 23.18 -24.06 -41.36
C VAL A 6 23.85 -22.81 -40.75
N GLN A 7 23.62 -21.65 -41.35
CA GLN A 7 23.97 -20.37 -40.76
C GLN A 7 23.03 -20.11 -39.57
N THR A 8 23.53 -20.35 -38.36
CA THR A 8 22.94 -19.76 -37.14
C THR A 8 23.27 -18.29 -37.12
N THR A 9 22.31 -17.48 -37.50
CA THR A 9 22.36 -16.01 -37.28
C THR A 9 22.21 -15.74 -35.81
N ASN A 10 23.31 -15.61 -35.10
CA ASN A 10 23.35 -14.98 -33.77
C ASN A 10 23.07 -13.49 -33.93
N GLU A 11 21.81 -13.11 -33.93
CA GLU A 11 21.43 -11.74 -33.63
C GLU A 11 21.75 -11.49 -32.15
N GLU A 12 22.89 -10.88 -31.88
CA GLU A 12 23.19 -10.25 -30.60
C GLU A 12 22.16 -9.17 -30.32
N ARG A 13 21.07 -9.54 -29.65
CA ARG A 13 20.15 -8.59 -29.07
C ARG A 13 20.86 -7.86 -27.94
N THR A 14 21.39 -6.70 -28.24
CA THR A 14 21.89 -5.75 -27.24
C THR A 14 20.75 -5.44 -26.27
N ILE A 15 20.75 -6.10 -25.13
CA ILE A 15 19.83 -5.85 -24.03
C ILE A 15 20.18 -4.47 -23.48
N LYS A 16 19.46 -3.45 -23.91
CA LYS A 16 19.50 -2.15 -23.24
C LYS A 16 19.10 -2.39 -21.78
N ARG A 17 20.08 -2.27 -20.88
CA ARG A 17 19.86 -2.25 -19.43
C ARG A 17 19.07 -1.00 -19.05
N GLY A 18 17.78 -0.97 -19.40
CA GLY A 18 16.81 -0.07 -18.79
C GLY A 18 16.49 -0.59 -17.39
N ARG A 19 16.33 0.29 -16.43
CA ARG A 19 15.96 0.00 -15.05
C ARG A 19 14.88 -1.08 -14.98
N GLY A 20 15.27 -2.27 -14.55
CA GLY A 20 14.39 -3.32 -14.04
C GLY A 20 13.50 -4.01 -15.07
N ASN A 21 13.69 -5.29 -15.21
CA ASN A 21 12.89 -6.32 -15.85
C ASN A 21 12.99 -6.45 -17.37
N SER A 22 13.78 -7.42 -17.80
CA SER A 22 13.66 -7.98 -19.15
C SER A 22 12.20 -8.44 -19.37
N ILE A 23 11.71 -8.36 -20.59
CA ILE A 23 10.36 -8.81 -20.98
C ILE A 23 10.12 -10.26 -20.56
N ASP A 24 11.15 -11.10 -20.68
CA ASP A 24 11.12 -12.52 -20.30
C ASP A 24 10.85 -12.74 -18.80
N ASN A 25 11.45 -11.91 -17.94
CA ASN A 25 11.20 -11.97 -16.50
C ASN A 25 9.77 -11.56 -16.12
N LYS A 26 9.15 -10.63 -16.84
CA LYS A 26 7.75 -10.24 -16.62
C LYS A 26 6.79 -11.36 -17.01
N GLN A 27 7.00 -11.97 -18.17
CA GLN A 27 6.16 -13.07 -18.64
C GLN A 27 6.27 -14.29 -17.74
N THR A 28 7.49 -14.68 -17.35
CA THR A 28 7.71 -15.80 -16.44
C THR A 28 7.10 -15.55 -15.06
N ARG A 29 7.24 -14.34 -14.51
CA ARG A 29 6.60 -13.97 -13.23
C ARG A 29 5.09 -14.00 -13.32
N ASN A 30 4.51 -13.49 -14.40
CA ASN A 30 3.06 -13.51 -14.60
C ASN A 30 2.53 -14.94 -14.75
N TYR A 31 3.25 -15.80 -15.47
CA TYR A 31 2.87 -17.21 -15.63
C TYR A 31 2.92 -17.96 -14.28
N MET A 32 4.03 -17.85 -13.56
CA MET A 32 4.18 -18.46 -12.23
C MET A 32 3.13 -17.95 -11.24
N ALA A 33 2.85 -16.64 -11.26
CA ALA A 33 1.81 -16.05 -10.41
C ALA A 33 0.41 -16.60 -10.75
N GLN A 34 0.11 -16.82 -12.04
CA GLN A 34 -1.16 -17.39 -12.47
C GLN A 34 -1.33 -18.85 -12.05
N GLU A 35 -0.28 -19.68 -12.16
CA GLU A 35 -0.32 -21.07 -11.70
C GLU A 35 -0.52 -21.15 -10.19
N ASN A 36 0.25 -20.38 -9.42
CA ASN A 36 0.11 -20.31 -7.96
C ASN A 36 -1.30 -19.89 -7.54
N VAL A 37 -1.88 -18.88 -8.22
CA VAL A 37 -3.25 -18.44 -7.95
C VAL A 37 -4.27 -19.51 -8.31
N LYS A 38 -4.07 -20.26 -9.39
CA LYS A 38 -4.97 -21.38 -9.74
C LYS A 38 -4.92 -22.48 -8.70
N GLU A 39 -3.73 -22.87 -8.25
CA GLU A 39 -3.55 -23.89 -7.21
C GLU A 39 -4.17 -23.44 -5.89
N PHE A 40 -3.87 -22.22 -5.45
CA PHE A 40 -4.51 -21.61 -4.29
C PHE A 40 -6.02 -21.64 -4.41
N SER A 41 -6.58 -21.23 -5.55
CA SER A 41 -8.01 -21.14 -5.75
C SER A 41 -8.73 -22.50 -5.69
N LYS A 42 -8.08 -23.61 -6.09
CA LYS A 42 -8.68 -24.95 -6.03
C LYS A 42 -9.06 -25.36 -4.60
N GLU A 43 -8.24 -25.02 -3.64
CA GLU A 43 -8.48 -25.35 -2.23
C GLU A 43 -9.24 -24.24 -1.49
N PHE A 44 -8.93 -22.98 -1.81
CA PHE A 44 -9.53 -21.83 -1.16
C PHE A 44 -11.02 -21.63 -1.52
N MET A 45 -11.37 -21.70 -2.80
CA MET A 45 -12.72 -21.38 -3.26
C MET A 45 -13.81 -22.30 -2.71
N PRO A 46 -13.65 -23.64 -2.66
CA PRO A 46 -14.65 -24.51 -2.06
C PRO A 46 -14.94 -24.16 -0.60
N LYS A 47 -13.90 -23.82 0.16
CA LYS A 47 -14.03 -23.45 1.58
C LYS A 47 -14.65 -22.06 1.72
N ALA A 48 -14.23 -21.09 0.91
CA ALA A 48 -14.73 -19.71 0.92
C ALA A 48 -16.22 -19.59 0.56
N LEU A 49 -16.73 -20.48 -0.29
CA LEU A 49 -18.13 -20.46 -0.78
C LEU A 49 -19.10 -21.27 0.10
N THR A 50 -18.61 -22.08 1.03
CA THR A 50 -19.46 -22.83 1.95
C THR A 50 -20.01 -21.97 3.09
N GLY A 51 -21.03 -21.24 2.80
CA GLY A 51 -22.17 -20.74 3.48
C GLY A 51 -22.00 -19.98 4.82
N ARG A 52 -22.42 -20.44 5.92
CA ARG A 52 -22.74 -19.70 7.15
C ARG A 52 -21.48 -19.24 7.91
N PRO A 53 -21.50 -18.01 8.53
CA PRO A 53 -20.39 -17.56 9.37
C PRO A 53 -20.03 -18.62 10.41
N TYR A 54 -18.76 -19.04 10.38
CA TYR A 54 -18.23 -19.99 11.33
C TYR A 54 -18.09 -19.31 12.70
N ARG A 55 -18.68 -19.90 13.74
CA ARG A 55 -18.41 -19.49 15.11
C ARG A 55 -17.30 -20.38 15.64
N TRP A 56 -16.16 -19.79 15.96
CA TRP A 56 -15.10 -20.49 16.66
C TRP A 56 -15.59 -20.84 18.07
N ASN A 57 -15.71 -22.12 18.34
CA ASN A 57 -16.14 -22.61 19.67
C ASN A 57 -14.94 -22.89 20.55
N ASP A 58 -13.77 -23.14 19.96
CA ASP A 58 -12.53 -23.47 20.64
C ASP A 58 -11.33 -22.77 20.01
N ILE A 59 -10.36 -22.40 20.86
CA ILE A 59 -9.13 -21.75 20.45
C ILE A 59 -8.22 -22.68 19.62
N ASN A 60 -8.20 -23.99 19.95
CA ASN A 60 -7.39 -24.95 19.21
C ASN A 60 -7.90 -25.10 17.80
N GLN A 61 -9.22 -25.16 17.64
CA GLN A 61 -9.84 -25.20 16.32
C GLN A 61 -9.49 -23.96 15.48
N LEU A 62 -9.49 -22.77 16.08
CA LEU A 62 -9.06 -21.55 15.40
C LEU A 62 -7.58 -21.61 14.99
N ILE A 63 -6.72 -22.15 15.84
CA ILE A 63 -5.29 -22.31 15.55
C ILE A 63 -5.09 -23.26 14.37
N ASP A 64 -5.79 -24.40 14.37
CA ASP A 64 -5.72 -25.41 13.29
C ASP A 64 -6.18 -24.79 11.96
N GLU A 65 -7.32 -24.09 11.94
CA GLU A 65 -7.85 -23.41 10.75
C GLU A 65 -6.91 -22.33 10.21
N ILE A 66 -6.26 -21.57 11.09
CA ILE A 66 -5.24 -20.59 10.70
C ILE A 66 -4.00 -21.29 10.15
N GLY A 67 -3.59 -22.40 10.78
CA GLY A 67 -2.48 -23.23 10.33
C GLY A 67 -2.70 -23.73 8.91
N ASP A 68 -3.85 -24.35 8.64
CA ASP A 68 -4.23 -24.84 7.33
C ASP A 68 -4.20 -23.73 6.25
N TYR A 69 -4.68 -22.53 6.60
CA TYR A 69 -4.63 -21.37 5.69
C TYR A 69 -3.19 -20.93 5.39
N LEU A 70 -2.35 -20.83 6.42
CA LEU A 70 -0.95 -20.41 6.25
C LEU A 70 -0.13 -21.46 5.48
N ASP A 71 -0.41 -22.73 5.70
CA ASP A 71 0.19 -23.84 4.94
C ASP A 71 -0.22 -23.79 3.47
N LEU A 72 -1.49 -23.52 3.18
CA LEU A 72 -1.95 -23.33 1.81
C LEU A 72 -1.22 -22.15 1.15
N CYS A 73 -1.12 -21.01 1.82
CA CYS A 73 -0.38 -19.84 1.33
C CYS A 73 1.09 -20.18 1.05
N THR A 74 1.73 -20.92 1.96
CA THR A 74 3.15 -21.31 1.84
C THR A 74 3.37 -22.26 0.67
N ARG A 75 2.57 -23.32 0.54
CA ARG A 75 2.66 -24.31 -0.55
C ARG A 75 2.44 -23.67 -1.92
N THR A 76 1.53 -22.73 -1.99
CA THR A 76 1.19 -22.05 -3.25
C THR A 76 1.98 -20.76 -3.48
N ASN A 77 2.90 -20.41 -2.57
CA ASN A 77 3.67 -19.17 -2.63
C ASN A 77 2.80 -17.91 -2.82
N VAL A 78 1.63 -17.90 -2.17
CA VAL A 78 0.71 -16.76 -2.13
C VAL A 78 0.91 -16.01 -0.81
N ILE A 79 0.98 -14.68 -0.87
CA ILE A 79 1.14 -13.85 0.33
C ILE A 79 -0.16 -13.89 1.14
N PRO A 80 -0.13 -14.31 2.41
CA PRO A 80 -1.30 -14.31 3.26
C PRO A 80 -1.79 -12.89 3.53
N THR A 81 -3.11 -12.69 3.44
CA THR A 81 -3.75 -11.41 3.73
C THR A 81 -4.86 -11.57 4.76
N ILE A 82 -5.12 -10.53 5.54
CA ILE A 82 -6.21 -10.54 6.53
C ILE A 82 -7.57 -10.77 5.86
N THR A 83 -7.77 -10.22 4.66
CA THR A 83 -9.03 -10.37 3.92
C THR A 83 -9.25 -11.82 3.48
N SER A 84 -8.24 -12.48 2.92
CA SER A 84 -8.38 -13.89 2.54
C SER A 84 -8.46 -14.81 3.76
N LEU A 85 -7.75 -14.51 4.83
CA LEU A 85 -7.92 -15.22 6.11
C LEU A 85 -9.35 -15.10 6.63
N ALA A 86 -9.92 -13.89 6.64
CA ALA A 86 -11.30 -13.68 7.08
C ALA A 86 -12.29 -14.50 6.24
N THR A 87 -12.09 -14.53 4.92
CA THR A 87 -12.89 -15.35 4.01
C THR A 87 -12.74 -16.85 4.30
N TRP A 88 -11.50 -17.32 4.56
CA TRP A 88 -11.21 -18.70 4.93
C TRP A 88 -11.90 -19.11 6.23
N LEU A 89 -11.90 -18.22 7.23
CA LEU A 89 -12.53 -18.39 8.53
C LEU A 89 -14.05 -18.09 8.53
N HIS A 90 -14.65 -17.84 7.37
CA HIS A 90 -16.07 -17.51 7.19
C HIS A 90 -16.57 -16.34 8.07
N CYS A 91 -15.71 -15.32 8.24
CA CYS A 91 -16.05 -14.12 9.00
C CYS A 91 -15.69 -12.85 8.21
N ASN A 92 -16.08 -11.71 8.75
CA ASN A 92 -15.64 -10.42 8.23
C ASN A 92 -14.26 -10.05 8.80
N ARG A 93 -13.51 -9.29 8.03
CA ARG A 93 -12.23 -8.73 8.47
C ARG A 93 -12.38 -7.97 9.80
N ASP A 94 -13.44 -7.19 9.93
CA ASP A 94 -13.71 -6.39 11.13
C ASP A 94 -13.90 -7.27 12.36
N THR A 95 -14.52 -8.45 12.20
CA THR A 95 -14.65 -9.45 13.27
C THR A 95 -13.28 -9.91 13.80
N ILE A 96 -12.29 -10.10 12.89
CA ILE A 96 -10.92 -10.45 13.30
C ILE A 96 -10.32 -9.34 14.16
N TYR A 97 -10.45 -8.08 13.74
CA TYR A 97 -9.92 -6.94 14.49
C TYR A 97 -10.67 -6.70 15.81
N GLU A 98 -11.99 -6.85 15.82
CA GLU A 98 -12.79 -6.74 17.05
C GLU A 98 -12.34 -7.75 18.09
N HIS A 99 -12.22 -9.03 17.72
CA HIS A 99 -11.74 -10.05 18.64
C HIS A 99 -10.27 -9.86 19.03
N ALA A 100 -9.41 -9.44 18.11
CA ALA A 100 -8.01 -9.14 18.39
C ALA A 100 -7.86 -8.00 19.39
N ASN A 101 -8.68 -6.96 19.29
CA ASN A 101 -8.62 -5.78 20.17
C ASN A 101 -9.38 -5.97 21.48
N ASN A 102 -10.27 -6.96 21.57
CA ASN A 102 -11.02 -7.23 22.78
C ASN A 102 -10.18 -8.07 23.76
N ILE A 103 -9.73 -7.45 24.85
CA ILE A 103 -8.90 -8.10 25.87
C ILE A 103 -9.62 -9.28 26.57
N ASN A 104 -10.94 -9.29 26.56
CA ASN A 104 -11.75 -10.36 27.15
C ASN A 104 -12.02 -11.52 26.18
N SER A 105 -11.62 -11.37 24.92
CA SER A 105 -11.77 -12.44 23.92
C SER A 105 -10.70 -13.51 24.13
N PRO A 106 -11.08 -14.79 24.27
CA PRO A 106 -10.10 -15.87 24.37
C PRO A 106 -9.25 -16.01 23.10
N PHE A 107 -9.72 -15.47 21.99
CA PHE A 107 -9.06 -15.52 20.68
C PHE A 107 -8.11 -14.35 20.43
N SER A 108 -8.08 -13.33 21.31
CA SER A 108 -7.34 -12.08 21.11
C SER A 108 -5.86 -12.32 20.82
N GLY A 109 -5.19 -13.16 21.59
CA GLY A 109 -3.76 -13.44 21.42
C GLY A 109 -3.45 -14.08 20.07
N VAL A 110 -4.21 -15.11 19.68
CA VAL A 110 -4.03 -15.83 18.42
C VAL A 110 -4.28 -14.91 17.22
N LEU A 111 -5.35 -14.12 17.28
CA LEU A 111 -5.70 -13.20 16.20
C LEU A 111 -4.72 -12.04 16.05
N LYS A 112 -4.18 -11.50 17.15
CA LYS A 112 -3.08 -10.52 17.09
C LYS A 112 -1.85 -11.11 16.41
N ASN A 113 -1.49 -12.35 16.78
CA ASN A 113 -0.33 -13.01 16.21
C ASN A 113 -0.50 -13.23 14.71
N VAL A 114 -1.65 -13.70 14.24
CA VAL A 114 -1.86 -13.92 12.80
C VAL A 114 -1.92 -12.61 12.02
N ILE A 115 -2.44 -11.53 12.60
CA ILE A 115 -2.36 -10.20 11.99
C ILE A 115 -0.90 -9.80 11.79
N ASN A 116 -0.05 -9.98 12.81
CA ASN A 116 1.38 -9.69 12.72
C ASN A 116 2.09 -10.60 11.70
N ILE A 117 1.72 -11.88 11.62
CA ILE A 117 2.25 -12.79 10.61
C ILE A 117 1.91 -12.29 9.21
N CYS A 118 0.67 -11.93 8.93
CA CYS A 118 0.28 -11.37 7.62
C CYS A 118 1.05 -10.08 7.30
N HIS A 119 1.27 -9.21 8.29
CA HIS A 119 2.07 -8.00 8.12
C HIS A 119 3.53 -8.33 7.80
N SER A 120 4.14 -9.25 8.54
CA SER A 120 5.52 -9.69 8.32
C SER A 120 5.74 -10.28 6.91
N TYR A 121 4.81 -11.09 6.40
CA TYR A 121 4.88 -11.59 5.02
C TYR A 121 4.82 -10.45 3.99
N LEU A 122 3.97 -9.45 4.23
CA LEU A 122 3.85 -8.30 3.35
C LEU A 122 5.12 -7.43 3.38
N GLU A 123 5.69 -7.21 4.57
CA GLU A 123 6.92 -6.47 4.80
C GLU A 123 8.12 -7.15 4.13
N ASN A 124 8.33 -8.43 4.41
CA ASN A 124 9.39 -9.22 3.77
C ASN A 124 9.23 -9.24 2.26
N GLY A 125 7.99 -9.38 1.77
CA GLY A 125 7.71 -9.30 0.34
C GLY A 125 8.07 -7.96 -0.28
N ALA A 126 7.93 -6.86 0.46
CA ALA A 126 8.34 -5.52 0.01
C ALA A 126 9.86 -5.37 0.01
N VAL A 127 10.55 -5.86 1.06
CA VAL A 127 12.02 -5.87 1.16
C VAL A 127 12.62 -6.70 0.03
N ASP A 128 12.07 -7.88 -0.25
CA ASP A 128 12.51 -8.77 -1.33
C ASP A 128 12.16 -8.25 -2.74
N GLY A 129 11.42 -7.13 -2.85
CA GLY A 129 10.94 -6.59 -4.12
C GLY A 129 9.85 -7.42 -4.79
N LYS A 130 9.25 -8.39 -4.09
CA LYS A 130 8.10 -9.19 -4.56
C LYS A 130 6.80 -8.39 -4.48
N VAL A 131 6.70 -7.48 -3.53
CA VAL A 131 5.59 -6.56 -3.33
C VAL A 131 6.03 -5.15 -3.73
N ASN A 132 5.16 -4.43 -4.42
CA ASN A 132 5.42 -3.04 -4.74
C ASN A 132 5.44 -2.19 -3.47
N GLY A 133 6.50 -1.37 -3.27
CA GLY A 133 6.68 -0.56 -2.07
C GLY A 133 5.55 0.45 -1.83
N VAL A 134 4.96 1.02 -2.88
CA VAL A 134 3.81 1.94 -2.76
C VAL A 134 2.58 1.18 -2.28
N LEU A 135 2.34 -0.03 -2.83
CA LEU A 135 1.26 -0.90 -2.38
C LEU A 135 1.47 -1.32 -0.92
N TYR A 136 2.70 -1.68 -0.54
CA TYR A 136 3.04 -1.99 0.85
C TYR A 136 2.70 -0.83 1.80
N MET A 137 3.13 0.39 1.47
CA MET A 137 2.83 1.57 2.28
C MET A 137 1.32 1.82 2.40
N PHE A 138 0.58 1.69 1.30
CA PHE A 138 -0.86 1.86 1.29
C PHE A 138 -1.57 0.83 2.18
N LEU A 139 -1.23 -0.45 2.05
CA LEU A 139 -1.82 -1.53 2.84
C LEU A 139 -1.44 -1.42 4.32
N SER A 140 -0.19 -1.05 4.61
CA SER A 140 0.30 -0.91 5.98
C SER A 140 -0.41 0.22 6.74
N LYS A 141 -0.70 1.33 6.08
CA LYS A 141 -1.49 2.42 6.66
C LYS A 141 -2.95 2.04 6.90
N ASN A 142 -3.55 1.32 5.95
CA ASN A 142 -4.98 0.99 6.03
C ASN A 142 -5.28 -0.22 6.92
N TYR A 143 -4.36 -1.18 7.01
CA TYR A 143 -4.62 -2.46 7.70
C TYR A 143 -3.83 -2.63 8.99
N PHE A 144 -2.66 -2.00 9.10
CA PHE A 144 -1.76 -2.22 10.25
C PHE A 144 -1.52 -0.95 11.07
N GLY A 145 -2.20 0.14 10.72
CA GLY A 145 -2.20 1.38 11.52
C GLY A 145 -0.88 2.17 11.47
N LEU A 146 0.00 1.90 10.49
CA LEU A 146 1.19 2.73 10.26
C LEU A 146 0.77 4.15 9.90
N LYS A 147 1.34 5.14 10.57
CA LYS A 147 1.08 6.57 10.35
C LYS A 147 2.35 7.27 9.88
N ASP A 148 2.18 8.21 8.95
CA ASP A 148 3.24 9.19 8.70
C ASP A 148 3.08 10.31 9.74
N ASP A 149 3.83 10.26 10.82
CA ASP A 149 3.88 11.35 11.79
C ASP A 149 4.68 12.52 11.20
N LYS A 150 4.08 13.23 10.26
CA LYS A 150 4.53 14.58 9.91
C LYS A 150 3.81 15.55 10.84
N ASN A 151 4.44 15.89 11.94
CA ASN A 151 4.09 17.10 12.71
C ASN A 151 4.44 18.30 11.81
N ILE A 152 3.52 18.67 10.90
CA ILE A 152 3.57 19.96 10.27
C ILE A 152 3.11 20.94 11.36
N THR A 153 4.05 21.46 12.11
CA THR A 153 3.81 22.65 12.92
C THR A 153 3.58 23.77 11.91
N VAL A 154 2.33 23.99 11.55
CA VAL A 154 1.92 25.22 10.88
C VAL A 154 2.09 26.28 11.96
N THR A 155 3.25 26.89 12.04
CA THR A 155 3.42 28.17 12.71
C THR A 155 2.58 29.11 11.84
N PRO A 156 1.43 29.64 12.33
CA PRO A 156 0.78 30.70 11.58
C PRO A 156 1.87 31.76 11.41
N ALA A 157 2.18 32.09 10.15
CA ALA A 157 2.94 33.30 9.90
C ALA A 157 2.10 34.40 10.53
N THR A 158 2.49 34.83 11.71
CA THR A 158 2.01 36.03 12.31
C THR A 158 2.40 37.11 11.30
N ASN A 159 1.46 37.45 10.44
CA ASN A 159 1.51 38.71 9.71
C ASN A 159 1.40 39.84 10.74
N GLU A 160 2.45 39.98 11.57
CA GLU A 160 2.55 41.02 12.57
C GLU A 160 2.63 42.42 11.94
N ASN A 161 2.63 42.53 10.61
CA ASN A 161 2.86 43.78 9.92
C ASN A 161 1.76 44.26 8.98
N ILE A 162 0.56 43.63 8.91
CA ILE A 162 -0.45 44.09 7.96
C ILE A 162 -1.44 45.08 8.59
N ASN A 163 -1.49 45.20 9.92
CA ASN A 163 -2.46 46.11 10.62
C ASN A 163 -1.87 46.87 11.79
N THR A 164 -0.58 47.22 11.77
CA THR A 164 -0.07 48.19 12.71
C THR A 164 -0.44 49.62 12.23
N PRO A 165 -0.84 50.53 13.10
CA PRO A 165 -1.16 51.90 12.70
C PRO A 165 -0.05 52.55 11.86
N ALA A 166 1.21 52.28 12.16
CA ALA A 166 2.36 52.78 11.40
C ALA A 166 2.39 52.29 9.94
N THR A 167 1.88 51.09 9.65
CA THR A 167 1.80 50.54 8.28
C THR A 167 0.65 51.15 7.50
N MET A 168 -0.47 51.47 8.18
CA MET A 168 -1.61 52.14 7.57
C MET A 168 -1.26 53.60 7.22
N ASP A 169 -0.55 54.30 8.10
CA ASP A 169 -0.10 55.67 7.84
C ASP A 169 0.89 55.73 6.67
N ALA A 170 1.80 54.77 6.55
CA ALA A 170 2.73 54.66 5.42
C ALA A 170 2.03 54.36 4.09
N LEU A 171 0.99 53.52 4.10
CA LEU A 171 0.16 53.27 2.92
C LEU A 171 -0.68 54.49 2.51
N GLN A 172 -1.21 55.23 3.48
CA GLN A 172 -1.93 56.46 3.21
C GLN A 172 -1.03 57.54 2.59
N GLN A 173 0.20 57.71 3.09
CA GLN A 173 1.19 58.62 2.51
C GLN A 173 1.55 58.22 1.06
N GLN A 174 1.73 56.95 0.75
CA GLN A 174 1.97 56.50 -0.62
C GLN A 174 0.82 56.79 -1.56
N ILE A 175 -0.42 56.61 -1.12
CA ILE A 175 -1.62 56.90 -1.92
C ILE A 175 -1.74 58.41 -2.15
N GLU A 176 -1.42 59.25 -1.16
CA GLU A 176 -1.41 60.69 -1.32
C GLU A 176 -0.35 61.18 -2.29
N GLU A 177 0.88 60.62 -2.22
CA GLU A 177 1.98 60.93 -3.17
C GLU A 177 1.65 60.53 -4.59
N GLU A 178 1.04 59.33 -4.82
CA GLU A 178 0.60 58.88 -6.15
C GLU A 178 -0.53 59.77 -6.72
N ASN A 179 -1.45 60.23 -5.88
CA ASN A 179 -2.52 61.11 -6.31
C ASN A 179 -2.02 62.52 -6.69
N ILE A 180 -0.96 63.04 -6.02
CA ILE A 180 -0.35 64.33 -6.32
C ILE A 180 0.38 64.24 -7.68
N THR A 181 1.14 63.16 -7.91
CA THR A 181 1.85 62.97 -9.20
C THR A 181 0.89 62.79 -10.39
N ASN A 182 -0.27 62.15 -10.18
CA ASN A 182 -1.29 62.01 -11.22
C ASN A 182 -2.03 63.35 -11.50
N ALA A 183 -2.19 64.21 -10.50
CA ALA A 183 -2.80 65.54 -10.68
C ALA A 183 -1.91 66.50 -11.52
N ASP A 184 -0.59 66.41 -11.39
CA ASP A 184 0.36 67.23 -12.15
C ASP A 184 0.43 66.81 -13.62
N TYR A 185 0.11 65.55 -13.96
CA TYR A 185 0.04 65.09 -15.37
C TYR A 185 -1.18 65.58 -16.13
N THR A 186 -2.25 65.96 -15.45
CA THR A 186 -3.51 66.41 -16.10
C THR A 186 -3.59 67.89 -16.31
N MET A 187 -2.61 68.71 -15.86
CA MET A 187 -2.58 70.16 -16.04
C MET A 187 -1.71 70.66 -17.19
N ASN A 188 -1.05 69.75 -17.97
CA ASN A 188 -0.15 70.11 -19.06
C ASN A 188 -0.65 69.70 -20.47
N ASP A 189 -1.95 69.52 -20.68
CA ASP A 189 -2.59 69.38 -21.99
C ASP A 189 -3.43 70.59 -22.36
#